data_004a2f8cd57bc1a30d28ce674a0ea0e9
#
_entry.id   004a2f8cd57bc1a30d28ce674a0ea0e9
#
_cell.length_a   1.000
_cell.length_b   1.000
_cell.length_c   1.000
_cell.angle_alpha   90.00
_cell.angle_beta   90.00
_cell.angle_gamma   90.00
#
_symmetry.space_group_name_H-M   'P 1'
#
loop_
_entity.id
_entity.type
_entity.pdbx_description
1 polymer ?
#
loop_
_entity_poly.entity_id
_entity_poly.type
_entity_poly.pdbx_seq_one_letter_code
_entity_poly.pdbx_strand_id
1 'polypeptide(L)'
;GRTHRIVPCPDCKLQPGVLNDIGNALCAFFAANHIQPYDEATGKGLVRHIFLRRGAHSGQIMVCIVCTRPKLPHSAELAAQLQAQFPAIATILVNVNAKNTNVILGAETHTLSGPGFIEDTLCGVPVRLGPLSFYQVNTLAAERLYGIAADYAQLQPEDLLLDLYCGMGTIGLSMAG
;
A
#
# COMPACT_ATOMS: atom_id res chain seq x y z
N GLY A 1 10.29 22.44 4.06
CA GLY A 1 11.72 22.53 4.26
C GLY A 1 12.48 22.57 2.93
N ARG A 2 13.74 22.99 2.98
CA ARG A 2 14.60 23.06 1.77
C ARG A 2 15.49 21.82 1.61
N THR A 3 15.25 20.76 2.39
CA THR A 3 16.07 19.53 2.36
C THR A 3 15.17 18.31 2.28
N HIS A 4 15.63 17.25 1.62
CA HIS A 4 14.99 15.93 1.59
C HIS A 4 15.50 15.03 2.74
N ARG A 5 16.05 15.64 3.81
CA ARG A 5 16.56 14.88 4.95
C ARG A 5 15.41 14.14 5.63
N ILE A 6 15.51 12.82 5.66
CA ILE A 6 14.56 11.94 6.35
C ILE A 6 14.86 11.98 7.85
N VAL A 7 13.83 12.22 8.66
CA VAL A 7 13.89 12.12 10.12
C VAL A 7 13.34 10.76 10.53
N PRO A 8 14.10 9.94 11.27
CA PRO A 8 13.62 8.66 11.75
C PRO A 8 12.36 8.81 12.60
N CYS A 9 11.32 8.05 12.30
CA CYS A 9 10.06 7.99 13.04
C CYS A 9 9.63 6.53 13.22
N PRO A 10 10.30 5.77 14.12
CA PRO A 10 10.06 4.34 14.29
C PRO A 10 8.70 4.01 14.93
N ASP A 11 8.03 4.99 15.53
CA ASP A 11 6.75 4.87 16.22
C ASP A 11 5.79 5.98 15.76
N CYS A 12 5.43 5.96 14.47
CA CYS A 12 4.49 6.90 13.89
C CYS A 12 3.08 6.65 14.47
N LYS A 13 2.46 7.70 15.05
CA LYS A 13 1.12 7.62 15.66
C LYS A 13 -0.02 7.74 14.65
N LEU A 14 0.27 8.07 13.38
CA LEU A 14 -0.73 8.25 12.33
C LEU A 14 -1.12 6.93 11.65
N GLN A 15 -0.38 5.85 11.89
CA GLN A 15 -0.64 4.53 11.29
C GLN A 15 -0.75 3.43 12.34
N PRO A 16 -1.39 2.29 12.02
CA PRO A 16 -1.42 1.12 12.90
C PRO A 16 -0.01 0.67 13.30
N GLY A 17 0.20 0.34 14.59
CA GLY A 17 1.51 -0.03 15.13
C GLY A 17 2.19 -1.16 14.37
N VAL A 18 1.43 -2.17 13.90
CA VAL A 18 1.96 -3.28 13.09
C VAL A 18 2.69 -2.81 11.82
N LEU A 19 2.29 -1.68 11.22
CA LEU A 19 2.99 -1.13 10.05
C LEU A 19 4.34 -0.52 10.44
N ASN A 20 4.44 0.08 11.63
CA ASN A 20 5.73 0.51 12.20
C ASN A 20 6.65 -0.69 12.42
N ASP A 21 6.11 -1.77 13.02
CA ASP A 21 6.88 -2.98 13.32
C ASP A 21 7.42 -3.64 12.04
N ILE A 22 6.60 -3.74 10.99
CA ILE A 22 7.01 -4.24 9.68
C ILE A 22 8.08 -3.34 9.06
N GLY A 23 7.89 -2.02 9.09
CA GLY A 23 8.86 -1.07 8.57
C GLY A 23 10.21 -1.18 9.29
N ASN A 24 10.20 -1.28 10.62
CA ASN A 24 11.40 -1.46 11.44
C ASN A 24 12.09 -2.81 11.16
N ALA A 25 11.33 -3.91 11.02
CA ALA A 25 11.86 -5.22 10.67
C ALA A 25 12.54 -5.22 9.29
N LEU A 26 11.93 -4.57 8.29
CA LEU A 26 12.52 -4.39 6.97
C LEU A 26 13.82 -3.60 7.02
N CYS A 27 13.86 -2.48 7.74
CA CYS A 27 15.07 -1.69 7.91
C CYS A 27 16.19 -2.49 8.58
N ALA A 28 15.87 -3.25 9.63
CA ALA A 28 16.82 -4.13 10.32
C ALA A 28 17.37 -5.22 9.38
N PHE A 29 16.48 -5.87 8.60
CA PHE A 29 16.89 -6.87 7.61
C PHE A 29 17.82 -6.31 6.55
N PHE A 30 17.49 -5.13 5.99
CA PHE A 30 18.34 -4.49 4.99
C PHE A 30 19.70 -4.12 5.54
N ALA A 31 19.78 -3.62 6.77
CA ALA A 31 21.03 -3.30 7.43
C ALA A 31 21.90 -4.56 7.66
N ALA A 32 21.30 -5.65 8.19
CA ALA A 32 21.98 -6.91 8.46
C ALA A 32 22.55 -7.57 7.19
N ASN A 33 21.86 -7.42 6.07
CA ASN A 33 22.26 -8.00 4.77
C ASN A 33 23.00 -7.02 3.84
N HIS A 34 23.43 -5.87 4.36
CA HIS A 34 24.17 -4.84 3.62
C HIS A 34 23.44 -4.35 2.35
N ILE A 35 22.10 -4.37 2.35
CA ILE A 35 21.27 -3.86 1.26
C ILE A 35 21.18 -2.34 1.41
N GLN A 36 21.83 -1.63 0.48
CA GLN A 36 21.97 -0.19 0.60
C GLN A 36 20.67 0.56 0.26
N PRO A 37 20.25 1.53 1.08
CA PRO A 37 19.20 2.46 0.71
C PRO A 37 19.65 3.33 -0.48
N TYR A 38 18.67 3.76 -1.28
CA TYR A 38 18.93 4.67 -2.39
C TYR A 38 19.24 6.07 -1.87
N ASP A 39 20.33 6.62 -2.34
CA ASP A 39 20.75 8.00 -2.09
C ASP A 39 20.42 8.87 -3.30
N GLU A 40 19.50 9.81 -3.14
CA GLU A 40 19.05 10.72 -4.21
C GLU A 40 20.17 11.64 -4.72
N ALA A 41 21.14 12.00 -3.87
CA ALA A 41 22.22 12.88 -4.25
C ALA A 41 23.23 12.19 -5.17
N THR A 42 23.49 10.90 -4.94
CA THR A 42 24.48 10.12 -5.70
C THR A 42 23.85 9.22 -6.75
N GLY A 43 22.56 8.98 -6.69
CA GLY A 43 21.83 8.04 -7.54
C GLY A 43 22.19 6.56 -7.27
N LYS A 44 22.85 6.27 -6.14
CA LYS A 44 23.32 4.92 -5.79
C LYS A 44 22.41 4.29 -4.72
N GLY A 45 22.45 2.95 -4.66
CA GLY A 45 21.65 2.16 -3.72
C GLY A 45 20.52 1.41 -4.41
N LEU A 46 19.80 0.58 -3.64
CA LEU A 46 18.78 -0.32 -4.16
C LEU A 46 17.39 0.06 -3.69
N VAL A 47 17.17 0.13 -2.36
CA VAL A 47 15.84 0.33 -1.77
C VAL A 47 15.52 1.81 -1.66
N ARG A 48 14.46 2.24 -2.34
CA ARG A 48 14.00 3.64 -2.34
C ARG A 48 12.93 3.91 -1.29
N HIS A 49 11.90 3.06 -1.26
CA HIS A 49 10.76 3.23 -0.35
C HIS A 49 10.29 1.87 0.16
N ILE A 50 9.65 1.89 1.31
CA ILE A 50 8.81 0.82 1.83
C ILE A 50 7.38 1.34 1.78
N PHE A 51 6.54 0.74 0.91
CA PHE A 51 5.14 1.08 0.79
C PHE A 51 4.32 -0.05 1.44
N LEU A 52 3.58 0.31 2.50
CA LEU A 52 2.75 -0.62 3.25
C LEU A 52 1.28 -0.24 3.08
N ARG A 53 0.43 -1.24 2.91
CA ARG A 53 -1.01 -1.07 2.85
C ARG A 53 -1.69 -2.11 3.72
N ARG A 54 -2.67 -1.69 4.51
CA ARG A 54 -3.48 -2.57 5.33
C ARG A 54 -4.95 -2.39 4.98
N GLY A 55 -5.67 -3.50 4.76
CA GLY A 55 -7.13 -3.52 4.69
C GLY A 55 -7.73 -3.14 6.04
N ALA A 56 -8.70 -2.24 6.02
CA ALA A 56 -9.31 -1.73 7.26
C ALA A 56 -10.18 -2.79 7.93
N HIS A 57 -10.95 -3.54 7.14
CA HIS A 57 -11.85 -4.59 7.61
C HIS A 57 -11.18 -5.97 7.60
N SER A 58 -10.46 -6.32 6.54
CA SER A 58 -9.79 -7.62 6.42
C SER A 58 -8.57 -7.77 7.33
N GLY A 59 -7.90 -6.66 7.64
CA GLY A 59 -6.62 -6.68 8.32
C GLY A 59 -5.45 -7.19 7.49
N GLN A 60 -5.67 -7.64 6.25
CA GLN A 60 -4.62 -8.09 5.36
C GLN A 60 -3.60 -6.99 5.07
N ILE A 61 -2.33 -7.36 5.00
CA ILE A 61 -1.24 -6.41 4.79
C ILE A 61 -0.51 -6.74 3.48
N MET A 62 -0.28 -5.70 2.68
CA MET A 62 0.62 -5.70 1.54
C MET A 62 1.92 -5.02 1.94
N VAL A 63 3.03 -5.67 1.65
CA VAL A 63 4.38 -5.12 1.73
C VAL A 63 4.90 -4.92 0.31
N CYS A 64 5.18 -3.68 -0.09
CA CYS A 64 5.74 -3.36 -1.40
C CYS A 64 7.07 -2.61 -1.21
N ILE A 65 8.17 -3.26 -1.60
CA ILE A 65 9.52 -2.72 -1.49
C ILE A 65 9.85 -2.07 -2.83
N VAL A 66 10.04 -0.75 -2.84
CA VAL A 66 10.38 0.00 -4.06
C VAL A 66 11.87 0.01 -4.25
N CYS A 67 12.32 -0.57 -5.35
CA CYS A 67 13.73 -0.76 -5.66
C CYS A 67 14.12 -0.05 -6.97
N THR A 68 15.40 0.26 -7.16
CA THR A 68 15.94 0.78 -8.41
C THR A 68 16.03 -0.28 -9.52
N ARG A 69 15.94 -1.56 -9.16
CA ARG A 69 16.00 -2.72 -10.08
C ARG A 69 15.21 -3.90 -9.49
N PRO A 70 14.78 -4.87 -10.33
CA PRO A 70 13.84 -5.92 -9.91
C PRO A 70 14.44 -6.94 -8.92
N LYS A 71 15.77 -7.16 -8.96
CA LYS A 71 16.42 -8.18 -8.14
C LYS A 71 16.73 -7.64 -6.74
N LEU A 72 15.98 -8.08 -5.74
CA LEU A 72 16.24 -7.84 -4.32
C LEU A 72 17.05 -9.03 -3.77
N PRO A 73 18.28 -8.80 -3.25
CA PRO A 73 19.05 -9.85 -2.59
C PRO A 73 18.30 -10.42 -1.38
N HIS A 74 18.50 -11.70 -1.09
CA HIS A 74 17.88 -12.41 0.03
C HIS A 74 16.34 -12.33 0.08
N SER A 75 15.68 -12.13 -1.08
CA SER A 75 14.22 -11.91 -1.13
C SER A 75 13.40 -13.09 -0.60
N ALA A 76 13.84 -14.34 -0.82
CA ALA A 76 13.14 -15.52 -0.30
C ALA A 76 13.24 -15.62 1.23
N GLU A 77 14.41 -15.34 1.80
CA GLU A 77 14.64 -15.31 3.25
C GLU A 77 13.84 -14.19 3.90
N LEU A 78 13.85 -12.98 3.30
CA LEU A 78 13.04 -11.86 3.75
C LEU A 78 11.55 -12.19 3.78
N ALA A 79 11.04 -12.79 2.70
CA ALA A 79 9.62 -13.16 2.62
C ALA A 79 9.23 -14.17 3.70
N ALA A 80 10.05 -15.21 3.90
CA ALA A 80 9.82 -16.22 4.92
C ALA A 80 9.84 -15.63 6.34
N GLN A 81 10.83 -14.78 6.64
CA GLN A 81 10.97 -14.12 7.94
C GLN A 81 9.77 -13.20 8.23
N LEU A 82 9.39 -12.36 7.26
CA LEU A 82 8.27 -11.44 7.43
C LEU A 82 6.94 -12.16 7.63
N GLN A 83 6.68 -13.22 6.86
CA GLN A 83 5.44 -14.00 6.99
C GLN A 83 5.37 -14.77 8.32
N ALA A 84 6.51 -15.27 8.81
CA ALA A 84 6.58 -15.93 10.11
C ALA A 84 6.33 -14.95 11.27
N GLN A 85 6.87 -13.74 11.17
CA GLN A 85 6.74 -12.70 12.20
C GLN A 85 5.40 -11.97 12.15
N PHE A 86 4.83 -11.78 10.96
CA PHE A 86 3.60 -11.02 10.73
C PHE A 86 2.60 -11.82 9.87
N PRO A 87 1.82 -12.73 10.47
CA PRO A 87 0.89 -13.60 9.72
C PRO A 87 -0.18 -12.87 8.91
N ALA A 88 -0.45 -11.60 9.24
CA ALA A 88 -1.39 -10.75 8.48
C ALA A 88 -0.84 -10.29 7.12
N ILE A 89 0.44 -10.52 6.81
CA ILE A 89 1.01 -10.21 5.49
C ILE A 89 0.49 -11.21 4.47
N ALA A 90 -0.42 -10.75 3.63
CA ALA A 90 -1.02 -11.53 2.56
C ALA A 90 -0.15 -11.54 1.29
N THR A 91 0.61 -10.48 1.04
CA THR A 91 1.46 -10.39 -0.16
C THR A 91 2.69 -9.51 0.06
N ILE A 92 3.80 -9.90 -0.58
CA ILE A 92 5.07 -9.17 -0.58
C ILE A 92 5.50 -8.94 -2.03
N LEU A 93 5.79 -7.69 -2.38
CA LEU A 93 6.08 -7.23 -3.73
C LEU A 93 7.41 -6.48 -3.79
N VAL A 94 8.05 -6.53 -4.94
CA VAL A 94 9.08 -5.58 -5.36
C VAL A 94 8.51 -4.72 -6.49
N ASN A 95 8.47 -3.42 -6.31
CA ASN A 95 8.13 -2.47 -7.35
C ASN A 95 9.41 -1.81 -7.87
N VAL A 96 9.52 -1.66 -9.19
CA VAL A 96 10.74 -1.13 -9.81
C VAL A 96 10.54 0.32 -10.20
N ASN A 97 11.31 1.21 -9.57
CA ASN A 97 11.37 2.62 -9.94
C ASN A 97 12.82 3.10 -10.02
N ALA A 98 13.39 3.03 -11.21
CA ALA A 98 14.75 3.49 -11.51
C ALA A 98 14.82 4.98 -11.92
N LYS A 99 13.66 5.65 -12.06
CA LYS A 99 13.61 7.03 -12.56
C LYS A 99 13.95 8.03 -11.45
N ASN A 100 14.64 9.11 -11.81
CA ASN A 100 14.80 10.26 -10.91
C ASN A 100 13.50 11.09 -10.93
N THR A 101 12.59 10.80 -10.01
CA THR A 101 11.24 11.36 -9.95
C THR A 101 10.72 11.34 -8.51
N ASN A 102 9.78 12.24 -8.21
CA ASN A 102 9.06 12.25 -6.94
C ASN A 102 7.94 11.19 -6.87
N VAL A 103 7.66 10.48 -7.96
CA VAL A 103 6.70 9.37 -7.97
C VAL A 103 7.29 8.19 -7.22
N ILE A 104 6.57 7.67 -6.23
CA ILE A 104 7.04 6.58 -5.37
C ILE A 104 7.08 5.25 -6.14
N LEU A 105 5.96 4.87 -6.77
CA LEU A 105 5.80 3.59 -7.43
C LEU A 105 6.11 3.69 -8.93
N GLY A 106 6.90 2.76 -9.45
CA GLY A 106 7.08 2.54 -10.88
C GLY A 106 5.95 1.68 -11.48
N ALA A 107 6.00 1.49 -12.80
CA ALA A 107 4.98 0.71 -13.52
C ALA A 107 5.17 -0.82 -13.39
N GLU A 108 6.40 -1.28 -13.13
CA GLU A 108 6.75 -2.69 -13.07
C GLU A 108 6.71 -3.19 -11.62
N THR A 109 6.03 -4.34 -11.40
CA THR A 109 5.92 -4.95 -10.07
C THR A 109 6.09 -6.47 -10.17
N HIS A 110 6.88 -7.02 -9.26
CA HIS A 110 7.15 -8.46 -9.13
C HIS A 110 6.65 -8.97 -7.79
N THR A 111 5.90 -10.06 -7.79
CA THR A 111 5.44 -10.72 -6.58
C THR A 111 6.52 -11.64 -6.02
N LEU A 112 6.91 -11.44 -4.77
CA LEU A 112 7.81 -12.33 -4.03
C LEU A 112 7.03 -13.41 -3.30
N SER A 113 5.86 -13.07 -2.76
CA SER A 113 4.99 -13.99 -2.04
C SER A 113 3.54 -13.51 -2.10
N GLY A 114 2.59 -14.45 -2.08
CA GLY A 114 1.16 -14.19 -2.08
C GLY A 114 0.59 -13.86 -3.47
N PRO A 115 -0.65 -13.34 -3.54
CA PRO A 115 -1.39 -13.16 -4.79
C PRO A 115 -1.05 -11.86 -5.55
N GLY A 116 -0.26 -10.94 -4.99
CA GLY A 116 0.03 -9.64 -5.61
C GLY A 116 -0.96 -8.52 -5.25
N PHE A 117 -1.95 -8.81 -4.43
CA PHE A 117 -2.96 -7.88 -3.94
C PHE A 117 -3.40 -8.25 -2.52
N ILE A 118 -4.12 -7.37 -1.87
CA ILE A 118 -4.90 -7.66 -0.65
C ILE A 118 -6.39 -7.50 -0.96
N GLU A 119 -7.21 -8.19 -0.21
CA GLU A 119 -8.67 -8.04 -0.26
C GLU A 119 -9.13 -7.22 0.94
N ASP A 120 -10.14 -6.41 0.72
CA ASP A 120 -10.82 -5.63 1.76
C ASP A 120 -12.28 -5.41 1.38
N THR A 121 -13.03 -4.72 2.22
CA THR A 121 -14.40 -4.27 1.92
C THR A 121 -14.50 -2.77 2.15
N LEU A 122 -15.32 -2.10 1.32
CA LEU A 122 -15.68 -0.69 1.48
C LEU A 122 -17.19 -0.54 1.29
N CYS A 123 -17.89 -0.08 2.31
CA CYS A 123 -19.35 -0.05 2.33
C CYS A 123 -20.00 -1.42 1.98
N GLY A 124 -19.43 -2.53 2.44
CA GLY A 124 -19.89 -3.87 2.10
C GLY A 124 -19.47 -4.39 0.72
N VAL A 125 -18.91 -3.55 -0.16
CA VAL A 125 -18.45 -3.93 -1.48
C VAL A 125 -17.04 -4.57 -1.38
N PRO A 126 -16.85 -5.83 -1.82
CA PRO A 126 -15.53 -6.45 -1.81
C PRO A 126 -14.62 -5.81 -2.85
N VAL A 127 -13.38 -5.51 -2.46
CA VAL A 127 -12.37 -4.88 -3.31
C VAL A 127 -11.05 -5.64 -3.27
N ARG A 128 -10.34 -5.63 -4.41
CA ARG A 128 -8.96 -6.12 -4.52
C ARG A 128 -8.02 -4.94 -4.74
N LEU A 129 -7.03 -4.80 -3.88
CA LEU A 129 -6.14 -3.67 -3.83
C LEU A 129 -4.72 -4.10 -4.22
N GLY A 130 -4.30 -3.74 -5.41
CA GLY A 130 -2.90 -3.83 -5.85
C GLY A 130 -2.07 -2.63 -5.38
N PRO A 131 -0.76 -2.60 -5.65
CA PRO A 131 0.10 -1.50 -5.23
C PRO A 131 -0.28 -0.16 -5.87
N LEU A 132 -0.77 -0.17 -7.11
CA LEU A 132 -1.15 1.03 -7.86
C LEU A 132 -2.63 1.42 -7.71
N SER A 133 -3.44 0.59 -7.04
CA SER A 133 -4.85 0.90 -6.82
C SER A 133 -5.00 2.12 -5.92
N PHE A 134 -5.82 3.09 -6.34
CA PHE A 134 -6.25 4.15 -5.42
C PHE A 134 -7.24 3.56 -4.42
N TYR A 135 -7.04 3.86 -3.15
CA TYR A 135 -7.95 3.46 -2.07
C TYR A 135 -7.93 4.51 -0.96
N GLN A 136 -9.07 4.78 -0.39
CA GLN A 136 -9.21 5.77 0.68
C GLN A 136 -8.47 5.30 1.93
N VAL A 137 -7.42 6.03 2.31
CA VAL A 137 -6.55 5.68 3.46
C VAL A 137 -7.34 5.65 4.77
N ASN A 138 -8.26 6.59 4.95
CA ASN A 138 -9.18 6.60 6.08
C ASN A 138 -10.51 5.95 5.65
N THR A 139 -10.54 4.63 5.57
CA THR A 139 -11.68 3.83 5.10
C THR A 139 -12.95 4.12 5.88
N LEU A 140 -12.88 4.17 7.22
CA LEU A 140 -14.04 4.44 8.07
C LEU A 140 -14.65 5.83 7.82
N ALA A 141 -13.82 6.85 7.61
CA ALA A 141 -14.30 8.17 7.25
C ALA A 141 -14.90 8.20 5.84
N ALA A 142 -14.31 7.46 4.90
CA ALA A 142 -14.84 7.33 3.54
C ALA A 142 -16.20 6.64 3.53
N GLU A 143 -16.40 5.59 4.30
CA GLU A 143 -17.68 4.88 4.44
C GLU A 143 -18.78 5.80 5.00
N ARG A 144 -18.44 6.59 6.02
CA ARG A 144 -19.39 7.60 6.53
C ARG A 144 -19.75 8.65 5.49
N LEU A 145 -18.75 9.12 4.72
CA LEU A 145 -18.97 10.10 3.66
C LEU A 145 -19.86 9.52 2.55
N TYR A 146 -19.62 8.27 2.16
CA TYR A 146 -20.41 7.59 1.13
C TYR A 146 -21.84 7.33 1.59
N GLY A 147 -22.05 6.96 2.88
CA GLY A 147 -23.37 6.86 3.48
C GLY A 147 -24.15 8.17 3.43
N ILE A 148 -23.51 9.29 3.81
CA ILE A 148 -24.12 10.64 3.72
C ILE A 148 -24.47 10.98 2.27
N ALA A 149 -23.59 10.67 1.32
CA ALA A 149 -23.83 10.92 -0.09
C ALA A 149 -25.03 10.08 -0.62
N ALA A 150 -25.14 8.82 -0.20
CA ALA A 150 -26.27 7.95 -0.53
C ALA A 150 -27.59 8.51 0.04
N ASP A 151 -27.57 8.95 1.30
CA ASP A 151 -28.74 9.58 1.95
C ASP A 151 -29.21 10.83 1.21
N TYR A 152 -28.27 11.64 0.71
CA TYR A 152 -28.64 12.83 -0.08
C TYR A 152 -29.11 12.50 -1.50
N ALA A 153 -28.55 11.44 -2.11
CA ALA A 153 -28.92 11.02 -3.46
C ALA A 153 -30.35 10.46 -3.52
N GLN A 154 -30.85 9.81 -2.45
CA GLN A 154 -32.18 9.23 -2.34
C GLN A 154 -32.60 8.40 -3.57
N LEU A 155 -31.65 7.62 -4.11
CA LEU A 155 -31.82 6.83 -5.33
C LEU A 155 -32.98 5.83 -5.17
N GLN A 156 -33.79 5.73 -6.23
CA GLN A 156 -34.83 4.73 -6.36
C GLN A 156 -34.37 3.58 -7.28
N PRO A 157 -34.98 2.39 -7.24
CA PRO A 157 -34.54 1.24 -8.04
C PRO A 157 -34.46 1.49 -9.55
N GLU A 158 -35.24 2.42 -10.07
CA GLU A 158 -35.30 2.81 -11.47
C GLU A 158 -34.37 3.95 -11.87
N ASP A 159 -33.67 4.54 -10.90
CA ASP A 159 -32.76 5.65 -11.16
C ASP A 159 -31.45 5.16 -11.82
N LEU A 160 -30.89 6.00 -12.68
CA LEU A 160 -29.59 5.79 -13.31
C LEU A 160 -28.54 6.64 -12.60
N LEU A 161 -27.60 5.99 -11.89
CA LEU A 161 -26.45 6.65 -11.30
C LEU A 161 -25.30 6.69 -12.29
N LEU A 162 -24.76 7.89 -12.55
CA LEU A 162 -23.56 8.10 -13.36
C LEU A 162 -22.41 8.54 -12.47
N ASP A 163 -21.44 7.65 -12.24
CA ASP A 163 -20.21 7.92 -11.49
C ASP A 163 -19.09 8.34 -12.44
N LEU A 164 -18.88 9.65 -12.60
CA LEU A 164 -17.82 10.22 -13.43
C LEU A 164 -16.50 10.26 -12.66
N TYR A 165 -15.41 9.84 -13.33
CA TYR A 165 -14.08 9.69 -12.71
C TYR A 165 -14.05 8.64 -11.58
N CYS A 166 -14.84 7.59 -11.75
CA CYS A 166 -15.17 6.57 -10.74
C CYS A 166 -13.96 5.87 -10.09
N GLY A 167 -12.79 5.86 -10.73
CA GLY A 167 -11.64 5.09 -10.26
C GLY A 167 -11.98 3.61 -10.15
N MET A 168 -12.03 3.07 -8.91
CA MET A 168 -12.48 1.69 -8.64
C MET A 168 -14.00 1.54 -8.62
N GLY A 169 -14.76 2.61 -8.81
CA GLY A 169 -16.21 2.60 -8.79
C GLY A 169 -16.83 2.44 -7.41
N THR A 170 -16.07 2.57 -6.33
CA THR A 170 -16.54 2.23 -4.98
C THR A 170 -17.67 3.11 -4.49
N ILE A 171 -17.76 4.37 -4.93
CA ILE A 171 -18.87 5.27 -4.57
C ILE A 171 -20.16 4.79 -5.26
N GLY A 172 -20.12 4.64 -6.58
CA GLY A 172 -21.28 4.16 -7.34
C GLY A 172 -21.75 2.78 -6.89
N LEU A 173 -20.81 1.84 -6.71
CA LEU A 173 -21.13 0.49 -6.24
C LEU A 173 -21.70 0.45 -4.84
N SER A 174 -21.29 1.35 -3.94
CA SER A 174 -21.85 1.43 -2.58
C SER A 174 -23.30 1.93 -2.53
N MET A 175 -23.78 2.54 -3.63
CA MET A 175 -25.15 3.07 -3.78
C MET A 175 -26.03 2.18 -4.67
N ALA A 176 -25.46 1.16 -5.32
CA ALA A 176 -26.16 0.23 -6.22
C ALA A 176 -26.74 -0.97 -5.45
N GLY A 177 -27.42 -0.72 -4.31
CA GLY A 177 -27.97 -1.70 -3.39
C GLY A 177 -29.15 -2.49 -3.89
#